data_8a07380a76be17db7d36c66a32683a1b
#
_entry.id   8a07380a76be17db7d36c66a32683a1b
#
_cell.length_a   1.000
_cell.length_b   1.000
_cell.length_c   1.000
_cell.angle_alpha   90.00
_cell.angle_beta   90.00
_cell.angle_gamma   90.00
#
_symmetry.space_group_name_H-M   'P 1'
#
loop_
_entity.id
_entity.type
_entity.pdbx_description
1 polymer ?
#
loop_
_entity_poly.entity_id
_entity_poly.type
_entity_poly.pdbx_seq_one_letter_code
_entity_poly.pdbx_strand_id
1 'polypeptide(L)'
;MTSEGLSHSDMPNLSEEGLRVLFDRETVFSAIDRVAAEITECYKAFETVNLVPVITGGMQFASALLVDLERRAPGKWIVVPVFAAAYIQDSVISEPAIEFPGTFDVRIKTEAPVLILDDLLDSGTTMQELMTLISKKGIESTKLAVLLERVRPRQVDLKPDFCGFELDSDAWVVGFGMDSEQRFRGLDGIYLLESI
;
A
#
# COMPACT_ATOMS: atom_id res chain seq x y z
N MET A 1 35.69 -3.89 -6.43
CA MET A 1 35.05 -2.62 -6.03
C MET A 1 34.18 -2.95 -4.84
N THR A 2 34.67 -2.65 -3.64
CA THR A 2 33.96 -2.87 -2.38
C THR A 2 32.85 -1.84 -2.28
N SER A 3 31.59 -2.28 -2.18
CA SER A 3 30.46 -1.43 -1.84
C SER A 3 30.61 -1.02 -0.37
N GLU A 4 31.18 0.15 -0.12
CA GLU A 4 31.04 0.80 1.19
C GLU A 4 29.59 1.19 1.34
N GLY A 5 28.83 0.46 2.16
CA GLY A 5 27.50 0.84 2.58
C GLY A 5 27.60 2.13 3.40
N LEU A 6 26.67 3.07 3.16
CA LEU A 6 26.52 4.26 3.97
C LEU A 6 26.46 3.86 5.45
N SER A 7 27.30 4.47 6.28
CA SER A 7 27.28 4.23 7.72
C SER A 7 26.05 4.88 8.35
N HIS A 8 25.58 4.36 9.48
CA HIS A 8 24.44 4.93 10.21
C HIS A 8 24.65 6.42 10.59
N SER A 9 25.91 6.89 10.61
CA SER A 9 26.29 8.28 10.88
C SER A 9 26.11 9.23 9.69
N ASP A 10 25.90 8.70 8.47
CA ASP A 10 25.75 9.48 7.23
C ASP A 10 24.28 9.72 6.86
N MET A 11 23.34 9.21 7.67
CA MET A 11 21.92 9.47 7.50
C MET A 11 21.59 10.89 7.98
N PRO A 12 20.78 11.67 7.23
CA PRO A 12 20.31 12.97 7.69
C PRO A 12 19.58 12.81 9.03
N ASN A 13 19.76 13.79 9.91
CA ASN A 13 19.09 13.80 11.20
C ASN A 13 17.58 14.09 11.00
N LEU A 14 16.79 13.04 10.81
CA LEU A 14 15.34 13.13 10.55
C LEU A 14 14.59 13.85 11.68
N SER A 15 15.16 13.94 12.89
CA SER A 15 14.58 14.70 13.99
C SER A 15 14.58 16.21 13.73
N GLU A 16 15.48 16.74 12.89
CA GLU A 16 15.49 18.14 12.47
C GLU A 16 14.32 18.48 11.54
N GLU A 17 13.79 17.49 10.85
CA GLU A 17 12.58 17.59 10.01
C GLU A 17 11.29 17.30 10.79
N GLY A 18 11.33 17.19 12.11
CA GLY A 18 10.18 16.87 12.95
C GLY A 18 9.67 15.42 12.75
N LEU A 19 10.56 14.51 12.34
CA LEU A 19 10.22 13.10 12.10
C LEU A 19 10.68 12.23 13.26
N ARG A 20 9.75 11.45 13.82
CA ARG A 20 10.03 10.43 14.82
C ARG A 20 9.72 9.04 14.28
N VAL A 21 10.69 8.13 14.36
CA VAL A 21 10.50 6.74 13.92
C VAL A 21 9.33 6.10 14.67
N LEU A 22 8.35 5.57 13.92
CA LEU A 22 7.29 4.70 14.43
C LEU A 22 7.64 3.23 14.20
N PHE A 23 7.98 2.88 12.97
CA PHE A 23 8.49 1.57 12.58
C PHE A 23 9.71 1.77 11.69
N ASP A 24 10.85 1.25 12.13
CA ASP A 24 12.08 1.30 11.35
C ASP A 24 12.03 0.35 10.14
N ARG A 25 13.03 0.46 9.28
CA ARG A 25 13.16 -0.35 8.08
C ARG A 25 13.05 -1.86 8.37
N GLU A 26 13.77 -2.35 9.37
CA GLU A 26 13.81 -3.79 9.68
C GLU A 26 12.44 -4.31 10.10
N THR A 27 11.76 -3.56 10.94
CA THR A 27 10.40 -3.84 11.40
C THR A 27 9.40 -3.84 10.22
N VAL A 28 9.49 -2.86 9.30
CA VAL A 28 8.64 -2.78 8.12
C VAL A 28 8.84 -3.98 7.20
N PHE A 29 10.09 -4.35 6.88
CA PHE A 29 10.36 -5.48 6.01
C PHE A 29 10.00 -6.83 6.66
N SER A 30 10.12 -6.96 7.98
CA SER A 30 9.64 -8.13 8.71
C SER A 30 8.12 -8.29 8.62
N ALA A 31 7.35 -7.19 8.71
CA ALA A 31 5.90 -7.20 8.53
C ALA A 31 5.52 -7.56 7.07
N ILE A 32 6.26 -7.05 6.08
CA ILE A 32 6.03 -7.38 4.66
C ILE A 32 6.26 -8.87 4.40
N ASP A 33 7.33 -9.47 4.96
CA ASP A 33 7.61 -10.91 4.82
C ASP A 33 6.48 -11.76 5.41
N ARG A 34 5.95 -11.38 6.59
CA ARG A 34 4.79 -12.04 7.21
C ARG A 34 3.55 -11.93 6.32
N VAL A 35 3.22 -10.74 5.85
CA VAL A 35 2.07 -10.50 4.97
C VAL A 35 2.21 -11.29 3.66
N ALA A 36 3.42 -11.37 3.08
CA ALA A 36 3.69 -12.16 1.89
C ALA A 36 3.42 -13.66 2.12
N ALA A 37 3.76 -14.18 3.30
CA ALA A 37 3.48 -15.56 3.66
C ALA A 37 1.97 -15.83 3.76
N GLU A 38 1.22 -14.97 4.43
CA GLU A 38 -0.24 -15.04 4.56
C GLU A 38 -0.94 -15.00 3.20
N ILE A 39 -0.54 -14.07 2.33
CA ILE A 39 -1.06 -13.93 0.97
C ILE A 39 -0.76 -15.18 0.14
N THR A 40 0.48 -15.67 0.19
CA THR A 40 0.87 -16.87 -0.58
C THR A 40 0.06 -18.10 -0.17
N GLU A 41 -0.18 -18.28 1.12
CA GLU A 41 -1.04 -19.38 1.61
C GLU A 41 -2.49 -19.21 1.20
N CYS A 42 -3.04 -17.99 1.29
CA CYS A 42 -4.41 -17.67 0.89
C CYS A 42 -4.67 -18.00 -0.60
N TYR A 43 -3.71 -17.70 -1.44
CA TYR A 43 -3.84 -17.87 -2.89
C TYR A 43 -3.17 -19.14 -3.43
N LYS A 44 -2.82 -20.11 -2.60
CA LYS A 44 -2.09 -21.31 -3.02
C LYS A 44 -2.78 -22.13 -4.11
N ALA A 45 -4.13 -22.14 -4.11
CA ALA A 45 -4.93 -22.90 -5.06
C ALA A 45 -5.08 -22.21 -6.44
N PHE A 46 -4.69 -20.95 -6.57
CA PHE A 46 -4.82 -20.18 -7.80
C PHE A 46 -3.51 -20.24 -8.60
N GLU A 47 -3.60 -20.37 -9.92
CA GLU A 47 -2.43 -20.30 -10.80
C GLU A 47 -1.98 -18.85 -11.01
N THR A 48 -2.93 -17.93 -11.03
CA THR A 48 -2.70 -16.51 -11.30
C THR A 48 -3.47 -15.64 -10.30
N VAL A 49 -2.87 -14.52 -9.89
CA VAL A 49 -3.49 -13.48 -9.06
C VAL A 49 -3.15 -12.12 -9.64
N ASN A 50 -4.15 -11.26 -9.80
CA ASN A 50 -3.93 -9.87 -10.18
C ASN A 50 -3.56 -9.06 -8.93
N LEU A 51 -2.39 -8.45 -8.93
CA LEU A 51 -1.99 -7.44 -7.95
C LEU A 51 -2.34 -6.06 -8.48
N VAL A 52 -3.14 -5.31 -7.75
CA VAL A 52 -3.61 -3.98 -8.13
C VAL A 52 -3.04 -2.94 -7.16
N PRO A 53 -1.79 -2.49 -7.36
CA PRO A 53 -1.22 -1.39 -6.59
C PRO A 53 -2.00 -0.10 -6.82
N VAL A 54 -2.30 0.62 -5.75
CA VAL A 54 -2.88 1.96 -5.80
C VAL A 54 -1.74 2.99 -5.85
N ILE A 55 -1.58 3.62 -6.97
CA ILE A 55 -0.51 4.60 -7.21
C ILE A 55 -1.02 5.98 -6.77
N THR A 56 -0.21 6.75 -6.01
CA THR A 56 1.25 6.65 -5.78
C THR A 56 1.56 5.96 -4.44
N GLY A 57 0.70 6.03 -3.45
CA GLY A 57 0.95 5.59 -2.07
C GLY A 57 1.37 4.12 -2.00
N GLY A 58 0.54 3.23 -2.51
CA GLY A 58 0.77 1.78 -2.47
C GLY A 58 1.98 1.27 -3.27
N MET A 59 2.66 2.14 -4.04
CA MET A 59 3.74 1.73 -4.94
C MET A 59 4.91 1.07 -4.20
N GLN A 60 5.36 1.67 -3.10
CA GLN A 60 6.55 1.17 -2.38
C GLN A 60 6.24 -0.14 -1.66
N PHE A 61 5.09 -0.22 -0.99
CA PHE A 61 4.63 -1.45 -0.36
C PHE A 61 4.47 -2.57 -1.40
N ALA A 62 3.78 -2.31 -2.50
CA ALA A 62 3.57 -3.29 -3.56
C ALA A 62 4.89 -3.79 -4.17
N SER A 63 5.87 -2.91 -4.37
CA SER A 63 7.18 -3.28 -4.92
C SER A 63 7.96 -4.19 -3.96
N ALA A 64 7.99 -3.87 -2.67
CA ALA A 64 8.66 -4.69 -1.67
C ALA A 64 7.95 -6.05 -1.49
N LEU A 65 6.62 -6.03 -1.38
CA LEU A 65 5.79 -7.22 -1.23
C LEU A 65 5.94 -8.18 -2.42
N LEU A 66 5.97 -7.65 -3.66
CA LEU A 66 6.12 -8.44 -4.88
C LEU A 66 7.41 -9.27 -4.87
N VAL A 67 8.51 -8.72 -4.37
CA VAL A 67 9.79 -9.46 -4.26
C VAL A 67 9.63 -10.71 -3.39
N ASP A 68 8.94 -10.61 -2.27
CA ASP A 68 8.74 -11.73 -1.35
C ASP A 68 7.68 -12.71 -1.86
N LEU A 69 6.65 -12.22 -2.54
CA LEU A 69 5.65 -13.05 -3.21
C LEU A 69 6.27 -13.89 -4.34
N GLU A 70 7.13 -13.28 -5.18
CA GLU A 70 7.83 -14.00 -6.26
C GLU A 70 8.82 -15.03 -5.74
N ARG A 71 9.47 -14.80 -4.60
CA ARG A 71 10.32 -15.80 -3.95
C ARG A 71 9.54 -17.03 -3.48
N ARG A 72 8.29 -16.84 -3.05
CA ARG A 72 7.43 -17.88 -2.50
C ARG A 72 6.65 -18.63 -3.58
N ALA A 73 6.17 -17.93 -4.60
CA ALA A 73 5.36 -18.47 -5.70
C ALA A 73 5.68 -17.72 -7.01
N PRO A 74 6.79 -18.08 -7.69
CA PRO A 74 7.26 -17.36 -8.87
C PRO A 74 6.30 -17.46 -10.04
N GLY A 75 6.10 -16.33 -10.74
CA GLY A 75 5.30 -16.24 -11.97
C GLY A 75 3.79 -16.27 -11.77
N LYS A 76 3.30 -16.23 -10.53
CA LYS A 76 1.86 -16.21 -10.20
C LYS A 76 1.25 -14.81 -10.31
N TRP A 77 2.02 -13.74 -10.12
CA TRP A 77 1.56 -12.41 -9.79
C TRP A 77 1.56 -11.49 -11.01
N ILE A 78 0.38 -11.01 -11.43
CA ILE A 78 0.24 -10.06 -12.54
C ILE A 78 0.00 -8.67 -11.95
N VAL A 79 0.91 -7.72 -12.24
CA VAL A 79 0.82 -6.36 -11.71
C VAL A 79 0.02 -5.48 -12.66
N VAL A 80 -1.10 -4.92 -12.17
CA VAL A 80 -2.03 -4.07 -12.92
C VAL A 80 -2.38 -2.83 -12.08
N PRO A 81 -1.54 -1.78 -12.10
CA PRO A 81 -1.72 -0.62 -11.24
C PRO A 81 -2.96 0.22 -11.62
N VAL A 82 -3.50 0.92 -10.62
CA VAL A 82 -4.53 1.95 -10.78
C VAL A 82 -4.05 3.25 -10.15
N PHE A 83 -4.63 4.38 -10.57
CA PHE A 83 -4.38 5.66 -9.92
C PHE A 83 -5.60 6.03 -9.08
N ALA A 84 -5.38 6.42 -7.83
CA ALA A 84 -6.40 6.98 -6.99
C ALA A 84 -5.88 8.29 -6.39
N ALA A 85 -6.64 9.36 -6.55
CA ALA A 85 -6.34 10.65 -5.94
C ALA A 85 -7.59 11.18 -5.25
N ALA A 86 -7.43 11.66 -4.02
CA ALA A 86 -8.42 12.56 -3.43
C ALA A 86 -8.19 13.94 -4.05
N TYR A 87 -9.15 14.43 -4.86
CA TYR A 87 -9.08 15.80 -5.37
C TYR A 87 -9.44 16.77 -4.26
N ILE A 88 -8.52 17.66 -3.97
CA ILE A 88 -8.78 18.85 -3.16
C ILE A 88 -9.04 19.99 -4.17
N GLN A 89 -10.30 20.26 -4.48
CA GLN A 89 -10.68 21.50 -5.13
C GLN A 89 -11.33 22.42 -4.09
N ASP A 90 -10.74 23.58 -3.87
CA ASP A 90 -11.29 24.69 -3.07
C ASP A 90 -11.86 24.27 -1.69
N SER A 91 -11.08 23.56 -0.90
CA SER A 91 -11.41 23.15 0.49
C SER A 91 -12.59 22.16 0.62
N VAL A 92 -13.07 21.61 -0.45
CA VAL A 92 -14.08 20.53 -0.46
C VAL A 92 -13.37 19.23 -0.88
N ILE A 93 -13.38 18.22 -0.02
CA ILE A 93 -12.99 16.87 -0.40
C ILE A 93 -14.06 16.38 -1.35
N SER A 94 -13.79 16.42 -2.65
CA SER A 94 -14.62 15.76 -3.66
C SER A 94 -14.37 14.25 -3.61
N GLU A 95 -15.33 13.49 -4.15
CA GLU A 95 -15.23 12.03 -4.23
C GLU A 95 -13.87 11.60 -4.80
N PRO A 96 -13.27 10.51 -4.29
CA PRO A 96 -11.99 10.04 -4.78
C PRO A 96 -12.09 9.70 -6.27
N ALA A 97 -11.22 10.28 -7.09
CA ALA A 97 -11.16 9.94 -8.50
C ALA A 97 -10.26 8.72 -8.67
N ILE A 98 -10.83 7.65 -9.22
CA ILE A 98 -10.10 6.42 -9.56
C ILE A 98 -9.95 6.38 -11.07
N GLU A 99 -8.69 6.31 -11.52
CA GLU A 99 -8.35 6.21 -12.93
C GLU A 99 -7.73 4.84 -13.24
N PHE A 100 -8.35 4.13 -14.17
CA PHE A 100 -7.82 2.91 -14.73
C PHE A 100 -6.96 3.24 -15.96
N PRO A 101 -5.67 2.88 -15.98
CA PRO A 101 -4.85 3.05 -17.18
C PRO A 101 -5.52 2.38 -18.39
N GLY A 102 -5.36 2.94 -19.58
CA GLY A 102 -5.94 2.40 -20.81
C GLY A 102 -5.51 0.95 -21.13
N THR A 103 -4.45 0.46 -20.51
CA THR A 103 -3.98 -0.92 -20.62
C THR A 103 -4.59 -1.85 -19.55
N PHE A 104 -5.40 -1.36 -18.63
CA PHE A 104 -5.93 -2.12 -17.51
C PHE A 104 -6.71 -3.34 -17.98
N ASP A 105 -7.71 -3.14 -18.85
CA ASP A 105 -8.60 -4.21 -19.34
C ASP A 105 -7.87 -5.24 -20.21
N VAL A 106 -6.72 -4.90 -20.76
CA VAL A 106 -5.87 -5.85 -21.52
C VAL A 106 -5.00 -6.69 -20.61
N ARG A 107 -4.58 -6.14 -19.47
CA ARG A 107 -3.64 -6.81 -18.55
C ARG A 107 -4.33 -7.66 -17.51
N ILE A 108 -5.47 -7.20 -17.00
CA ILE A 108 -6.18 -7.90 -15.94
C ILE A 108 -6.74 -9.23 -16.45
N LYS A 109 -6.66 -10.26 -15.62
CA LYS A 109 -7.29 -11.57 -15.89
C LYS A 109 -8.59 -11.63 -15.10
N THR A 110 -9.72 -11.51 -15.80
CA THR A 110 -11.03 -11.43 -15.15
C THR A 110 -11.42 -12.72 -14.41
N GLU A 111 -10.88 -13.86 -14.84
CA GLU A 111 -11.05 -15.17 -14.22
C GLU A 111 -10.16 -15.39 -12.97
N ALA A 112 -9.20 -14.51 -12.72
CA ALA A 112 -8.29 -14.60 -11.58
C ALA A 112 -8.70 -13.61 -10.46
N PRO A 113 -8.48 -13.97 -9.19
CA PRO A 113 -8.77 -13.07 -8.08
C PRO A 113 -7.89 -11.80 -8.15
N VAL A 114 -8.39 -10.74 -7.53
CA VAL A 114 -7.68 -9.46 -7.36
C VAL A 114 -7.25 -9.28 -5.92
N LEU A 115 -6.03 -8.83 -5.73
CA LEU A 115 -5.51 -8.30 -4.48
C LEU A 115 -5.12 -6.84 -4.69
N ILE A 116 -5.87 -5.93 -4.08
CA ILE A 116 -5.55 -4.50 -4.03
C ILE A 116 -4.44 -4.29 -3.02
N LEU A 117 -3.46 -3.44 -3.36
CA LEU A 117 -2.32 -3.11 -2.51
C LEU A 117 -2.25 -1.60 -2.28
N ASP A 118 -2.27 -1.18 -1.01
CA ASP A 118 -2.12 0.23 -0.65
C ASP A 118 -1.21 0.42 0.58
N ASP A 119 -0.72 1.64 0.78
CA ASP A 119 0.12 1.98 1.93
C ASP A 119 -0.68 2.15 3.22
N LEU A 120 -1.82 2.82 3.16
CA LEU A 120 -2.63 3.19 4.33
C LEU A 120 -4.12 3.01 4.07
N LEU A 121 -4.78 2.24 4.94
CA LEU A 121 -6.24 2.24 5.04
C LEU A 121 -6.69 3.21 6.14
N ASP A 122 -7.19 4.38 5.74
CA ASP A 122 -7.70 5.40 6.64
C ASP A 122 -9.24 5.42 6.65
N SER A 123 -9.90 6.24 5.82
CA SER A 123 -11.39 6.31 5.76
C SER A 123 -12.03 5.08 5.09
N GLY A 124 -11.30 4.43 4.21
CA GLY A 124 -11.76 3.29 3.41
C GLY A 124 -12.62 3.64 2.19
N THR A 125 -13.04 4.90 2.04
CA THR A 125 -13.94 5.33 0.96
C THR A 125 -13.36 5.04 -0.42
N THR A 126 -12.10 5.38 -0.66
CA THR A 126 -11.40 5.12 -1.92
C THR A 126 -11.33 3.62 -2.24
N MET A 127 -11.03 2.80 -1.22
CA MET A 127 -10.94 1.35 -1.40
C MET A 127 -12.29 0.72 -1.69
N GLN A 128 -13.34 1.14 -1.01
CA GLN A 128 -14.71 0.66 -1.25
C GLN A 128 -15.16 0.97 -2.68
N GLU A 129 -14.88 2.18 -3.16
CA GLU A 129 -15.20 2.56 -4.53
C GLU A 129 -14.38 1.74 -5.55
N LEU A 130 -13.08 1.59 -5.33
CA LEU A 130 -12.22 0.78 -6.19
C LEU A 130 -12.70 -0.68 -6.26
N MET A 131 -13.03 -1.30 -5.13
CA MET A 131 -13.59 -2.66 -5.09
C MET A 131 -14.90 -2.75 -5.87
N THR A 132 -15.76 -1.74 -5.76
CA THR A 132 -17.02 -1.65 -6.52
C THR A 132 -16.75 -1.56 -8.03
N LEU A 133 -15.80 -0.74 -8.45
CA LEU A 133 -15.44 -0.60 -9.86
C LEU A 133 -14.81 -1.88 -10.44
N ILE A 134 -13.97 -2.56 -9.67
CA ILE A 134 -13.39 -3.86 -10.05
C ILE A 134 -14.49 -4.92 -10.20
N SER A 135 -15.44 -4.97 -9.27
CA SER A 135 -16.58 -5.89 -9.37
C SER A 135 -17.42 -5.65 -10.63
N LYS A 136 -17.64 -4.38 -11.02
CA LYS A 136 -18.33 -4.03 -12.26
C LYS A 136 -17.60 -4.51 -13.52
N LYS A 137 -16.32 -4.86 -13.44
CA LYS A 137 -15.53 -5.45 -14.53
C LYS A 137 -15.68 -6.99 -14.61
N GLY A 138 -16.54 -7.58 -13.77
CA GLY A 138 -16.81 -9.02 -13.76
C GLY A 138 -15.86 -9.84 -12.89
N ILE A 139 -15.08 -9.19 -12.02
CA ILE A 139 -14.17 -9.87 -11.09
C ILE A 139 -14.91 -10.14 -9.78
N GLU A 140 -15.09 -11.41 -9.44
CA GLU A 140 -15.90 -11.83 -8.29
C GLU A 140 -15.14 -11.84 -6.96
N SER A 141 -13.82 -12.05 -7.00
CA SER A 141 -12.99 -12.19 -5.81
C SER A 141 -11.97 -11.07 -5.72
N THR A 142 -12.21 -10.12 -4.81
CA THR A 142 -11.31 -9.00 -4.53
C THR A 142 -11.00 -8.95 -3.04
N LYS A 143 -9.72 -8.88 -2.71
CA LYS A 143 -9.18 -8.71 -1.36
C LYS A 143 -8.31 -7.47 -1.28
N LEU A 144 -8.06 -7.00 -0.05
CA LEU A 144 -7.27 -5.82 0.25
C LEU A 144 -6.09 -6.17 1.16
N ALA A 145 -4.90 -5.75 0.77
CA ALA A 145 -3.73 -5.74 1.63
C ALA A 145 -3.21 -4.31 1.80
N VAL A 146 -2.91 -3.92 3.03
CA VAL A 146 -2.35 -2.62 3.36
C VAL A 146 -1.13 -2.76 4.25
N LEU A 147 -0.21 -1.81 4.13
CA LEU A 147 0.93 -1.78 5.04
C LEU A 147 0.50 -1.30 6.42
N LEU A 148 -0.35 -0.28 6.49
CA LEU A 148 -0.84 0.31 7.74
C LEU A 148 -2.36 0.45 7.71
N GLU A 149 -3.03 0.02 8.79
CA GLU A 149 -4.45 0.27 9.04
C GLU A 149 -4.60 1.27 10.20
N ARG A 150 -5.33 2.36 9.98
CA ARG A 150 -5.73 3.24 11.07
C ARG A 150 -6.99 2.69 11.74
N VAL A 151 -6.85 2.26 12.98
CA VAL A 151 -7.95 1.65 13.77
C VAL A 151 -8.80 2.75 14.40
N ARG A 152 -9.86 3.15 13.70
CA ARG A 152 -10.83 4.13 14.19
C ARG A 152 -12.20 3.88 13.55
N PRO A 153 -13.30 4.45 14.12
CA PRO A 153 -14.60 4.40 13.48
C PRO A 153 -14.53 5.00 12.06
N ARG A 154 -15.01 4.25 11.07
CA ARG A 154 -15.01 4.64 9.66
C ARG A 154 -16.42 4.86 9.15
N GLN A 155 -16.55 5.62 8.07
CA GLN A 155 -17.81 5.80 7.35
C GLN A 155 -18.21 4.52 6.60
N VAL A 156 -17.23 3.68 6.25
CA VAL A 156 -17.42 2.42 5.53
C VAL A 156 -16.97 1.25 6.40
N ASP A 157 -17.77 0.18 6.43
CA ASP A 157 -17.42 -1.07 7.12
C ASP A 157 -16.47 -1.90 6.22
N LEU A 158 -15.23 -1.46 6.14
CA LEU A 158 -14.17 -2.11 5.37
C LEU A 158 -12.99 -2.42 6.28
N LYS A 159 -12.56 -3.68 6.23
CA LYS A 159 -11.32 -4.14 6.89
C LYS A 159 -10.39 -4.72 5.83
N PRO A 160 -9.07 -4.57 5.98
CA PRO A 160 -8.14 -5.25 5.10
C PRO A 160 -8.15 -6.75 5.40
N ASP A 161 -7.96 -7.56 4.36
CA ASP A 161 -7.76 -9.01 4.49
C ASP A 161 -6.35 -9.32 5.00
N PHE A 162 -5.39 -8.47 4.68
CA PHE A 162 -4.00 -8.57 5.11
C PHE A 162 -3.50 -7.20 5.54
N CYS A 163 -2.86 -7.13 6.69
CA CYS A 163 -2.39 -5.88 7.28
C CYS A 163 -0.98 -6.03 7.86
N GLY A 164 -0.10 -5.08 7.54
CA GLY A 164 1.23 -5.01 8.14
C GLY A 164 1.18 -4.56 9.58
N PHE A 165 0.57 -3.41 9.83
CA PHE A 165 0.47 -2.78 11.14
C PHE A 165 -0.89 -2.16 11.38
N GLU A 166 -1.30 -2.10 12.65
CA GLU A 166 -2.44 -1.32 13.11
C GLU A 166 -1.95 -0.09 13.88
N LEU A 167 -2.60 1.05 13.68
CA LEU A 167 -2.31 2.31 14.36
C LEU A 167 -3.59 2.88 14.99
N ASP A 168 -3.65 2.87 16.30
CA ASP A 168 -4.71 3.53 17.09
C ASP A 168 -4.28 4.94 17.47
N SER A 169 -4.15 5.82 16.47
CA SER A 169 -3.77 7.21 16.64
C SER A 169 -4.15 8.03 15.41
N ASP A 170 -4.49 9.31 15.62
CA ASP A 170 -4.72 10.30 14.58
C ASP A 170 -3.43 11.03 14.15
N ALA A 171 -2.28 10.67 14.72
CA ALA A 171 -1.01 11.27 14.36
C ALA A 171 -0.71 11.10 12.87
N TRP A 172 -0.14 12.15 12.26
CA TRP A 172 0.22 12.10 10.84
C TRP A 172 1.43 11.18 10.64
N VAL A 173 1.31 10.27 9.69
CA VAL A 173 2.36 9.30 9.36
C VAL A 173 2.87 9.53 7.95
N VAL A 174 4.18 9.36 7.77
CA VAL A 174 4.87 9.48 6.48
C VAL A 174 5.89 8.36 6.31
N GLY A 175 6.34 8.17 5.10
CA GLY A 175 7.31 7.13 4.73
C GLY A 175 6.65 5.85 4.21
N PHE A 176 7.42 5.07 3.52
CA PHE A 176 7.02 3.82 2.85
C PHE A 176 5.74 3.93 2.01
N GLY A 177 5.64 5.04 1.22
CA GLY A 177 4.49 5.36 0.37
C GLY A 177 3.67 6.53 0.90
N MET A 178 3.43 6.57 2.22
CA MET A 178 2.69 7.64 2.89
C MET A 178 3.39 8.98 2.80
N ASP A 179 2.64 10.07 2.66
CA ASP A 179 3.19 11.40 2.42
C ASP A 179 2.65 12.52 3.31
N SER A 180 3.38 13.63 3.26
CA SER A 180 2.90 14.95 3.61
C SER A 180 3.27 15.90 2.47
N GLU A 181 2.28 16.53 1.83
CA GLU A 181 2.46 17.44 0.69
C GLU A 181 3.31 16.83 -0.45
N GLN A 182 3.08 15.56 -0.78
CA GLN A 182 3.82 14.76 -1.78
C GLN A 182 5.30 14.48 -1.41
N ARG A 183 5.71 14.76 -0.17
CA ARG A 183 7.06 14.51 0.34
C ARG A 183 7.10 13.26 1.20
N PHE A 184 8.30 12.79 1.50
CA PHE A 184 8.62 11.71 2.44
C PHE A 184 8.21 10.29 1.99
N ARG A 185 7.52 10.11 0.87
CA ARG A 185 7.10 8.77 0.41
C ARG A 185 8.25 7.76 0.31
N GLY A 186 9.47 8.22 -0.03
CA GLY A 186 10.65 7.39 -0.26
C GLY A 186 11.40 6.95 0.99
N LEU A 187 11.00 7.38 2.18
CA LEU A 187 11.62 6.90 3.43
C LEU A 187 11.38 5.39 3.58
N ASP A 188 12.39 4.69 4.11
CA ASP A 188 12.41 3.23 4.19
C ASP A 188 11.77 2.64 5.46
N GLY A 189 11.25 3.50 6.33
CA GLY A 189 10.46 3.20 7.51
C GLY A 189 9.16 4.00 7.53
N ILE A 190 8.41 3.88 8.62
CA ILE A 190 7.21 4.67 8.90
C ILE A 190 7.52 5.61 10.06
N TYR A 191 7.21 6.89 9.88
CA TYR A 191 7.55 7.97 10.80
C TYR A 191 6.30 8.75 11.19
N LEU A 192 6.27 9.23 12.42
CA LEU A 192 5.32 10.25 12.85
C LEU A 192 5.86 11.61 12.45
N LEU A 193 5.03 12.43 11.81
CA LEU A 193 5.32 13.82 11.54
C LEU A 193 4.84 14.65 12.73
N GLU A 194 5.76 15.13 13.53
CA GLU A 194 5.48 16.05 14.65
C GLU A 194 5.28 17.45 14.06
N SER A 195 4.18 18.11 14.43
CA SER A 195 3.94 19.49 14.01
C SER A 195 5.09 20.38 14.48
N ILE A 196 5.75 21.04 13.55
CA ILE A 196 6.72 22.10 13.83
C ILE A 196 5.98 23.34 14.33
#